data_87da020a91b6b79a6732429c5e456572
#
_entry.id   87da020a91b6b79a6732429c5e456572
#
_cell.length_a   1.000
_cell.length_b   1.000
_cell.length_c   1.000
_cell.angle_alpha   90.00
_cell.angle_beta   90.00
_cell.angle_gamma   90.00
#
_symmetry.space_group_name_H-M   'P 1'
#
loop_
_entity.id
_entity.type
_entity.pdbx_description
1 polymer ?
#
loop_
_entity_poly.entity_id
_entity_poly.type
_entity_poly.pdbx_seq_one_letter_code
_entity_poly.pdbx_strand_id
1 'polypeptide(L)'
;DFISVEVKDKNAFKDDIALAYLWSDDVQKLRDHMLYFWKEALAPSNPDDIRLILYSEQDENEVIECIKEDFGEFQNVLHEVASADIHLDVALIPPQEDRDYYTLCTIGAGAYRMDIEREIRTQYHLSEYAEYIMYLPSDWKLDNESLMDEANYWPFRLLKNTARLPLWTESWLTMGHTLGTEEGEPYSEEYPYNNSILIYPAPFVATREDKCNLSSGKTILFHHILPITQEELEFKNENGTAALLERIFPKGCDEMDVIISRLKREGIS
;
A
#
# COMPACT_ATOMS: atom_id res chain seq x y z
N ASP A 1 -3.86 15.03 -11.47
CA ASP A 1 -4.57 13.78 -11.20
C ASP A 1 -3.83 12.66 -11.90
N PHE A 2 -3.33 11.68 -11.15
CA PHE A 2 -2.66 10.50 -11.69
C PHE A 2 -3.68 9.41 -11.89
N ILE A 3 -3.62 8.74 -13.02
CA ILE A 3 -4.46 7.59 -13.31
C ILE A 3 -3.55 6.42 -13.61
N SER A 4 -3.50 5.43 -12.72
CA SER A 4 -2.87 4.15 -13.00
C SER A 4 -3.91 3.12 -13.37
N VAL A 5 -3.63 2.36 -14.39
CA VAL A 5 -4.49 1.24 -14.83
C VAL A 5 -3.68 -0.03 -14.75
N GLU A 6 -4.14 -0.93 -13.91
CA GLU A 6 -3.60 -2.27 -13.86
C GLU A 6 -4.52 -3.19 -14.68
N VAL A 7 -4.00 -3.73 -15.78
CA VAL A 7 -4.75 -4.61 -16.66
C VAL A 7 -4.26 -6.04 -16.47
N LYS A 8 -5.11 -6.87 -15.89
CA LYS A 8 -4.89 -8.33 -15.85
C LYS A 8 -5.59 -8.96 -17.04
N ASP A 9 -4.88 -9.30 -18.09
CA ASP A 9 -5.43 -10.14 -19.17
C ASP A 9 -4.93 -11.58 -19.00
N LYS A 10 -5.82 -12.43 -18.56
CA LYS A 10 -5.54 -13.87 -18.43
C LYS A 10 -5.26 -14.56 -19.76
N ASN A 11 -5.58 -13.94 -20.91
CA ASN A 11 -5.51 -14.56 -22.22
C ASN A 11 -4.54 -13.88 -23.20
N ALA A 12 -4.32 -12.58 -23.11
CA ALA A 12 -3.47 -11.82 -24.03
C ALA A 12 -2.05 -11.59 -23.51
N PHE A 13 -1.87 -11.49 -22.19
CA PHE A 13 -0.56 -11.30 -21.56
C PHE A 13 -0.37 -12.45 -20.57
N LYS A 14 0.13 -13.55 -21.04
CA LYS A 14 0.11 -14.86 -20.37
C LYS A 14 0.56 -14.88 -18.91
N ASP A 15 1.29 -13.90 -18.42
CA ASP A 15 1.79 -13.85 -17.06
C ASP A 15 2.15 -12.41 -16.59
N ASP A 16 1.85 -11.38 -17.38
CA ASP A 16 2.27 -10.01 -17.07
C ASP A 16 1.10 -9.11 -16.61
N ILE A 17 1.33 -8.40 -15.54
CA ILE A 17 0.52 -7.24 -15.14
C ILE A 17 0.96 -6.07 -16.01
N ALA A 18 0.13 -5.65 -16.97
CA ALA A 18 0.41 -4.45 -17.73
C ALA A 18 -0.04 -3.23 -16.92
N LEU A 19 0.90 -2.40 -16.52
CA LEU A 19 0.63 -1.07 -15.97
C LEU A 19 0.59 -0.07 -17.12
N ALA A 20 -0.59 0.50 -17.38
CA ALA A 20 -0.72 1.58 -18.36
C ALA A 20 -0.91 2.91 -17.61
N TYR A 21 0.00 3.83 -17.81
CA TYR A 21 -0.13 5.21 -17.37
C TYR A 21 -0.65 6.03 -18.53
N LEU A 22 -1.82 6.61 -18.37
CA LEU A 22 -2.42 7.45 -19.36
C LEU A 22 -2.52 8.87 -18.80
N TRP A 23 -2.01 9.81 -19.57
CA TRP A 23 -2.12 11.22 -19.28
C TRP A 23 -3.22 11.83 -20.16
N SER A 24 -4.14 12.54 -19.56
CA SER A 24 -5.15 13.32 -20.27
C SER A 24 -5.61 14.49 -19.42
N ASP A 25 -5.73 15.66 -20.03
CA ASP A 25 -6.38 16.84 -19.44
C ASP A 25 -7.91 16.62 -19.25
N ASP A 26 -8.43 15.56 -19.85
CA ASP A 26 -9.84 15.18 -19.76
C ASP A 26 -9.97 13.79 -19.09
N VAL A 27 -9.98 13.82 -17.76
CA VAL A 27 -10.09 12.62 -16.91
C VAL A 27 -11.35 11.81 -17.24
N GLN A 28 -12.45 12.47 -17.62
CA GLN A 28 -13.69 11.77 -17.94
C GLN A 28 -13.56 10.97 -19.25
N LYS A 29 -12.96 11.54 -20.30
CA LYS A 29 -12.70 10.80 -21.55
C LYS A 29 -11.76 9.64 -21.34
N LEU A 30 -10.76 9.83 -20.50
CA LEU A 30 -9.82 8.78 -20.15
C LEU A 30 -10.53 7.63 -19.45
N ARG A 31 -11.33 7.93 -18.44
CA ARG A 31 -12.15 6.97 -17.72
C ARG A 31 -13.09 6.21 -18.65
N ASP A 32 -13.79 6.91 -19.55
CA ASP A 32 -14.71 6.31 -20.49
C ASP A 32 -13.98 5.39 -21.49
N HIS A 33 -12.80 5.80 -21.96
CA HIS A 33 -11.94 4.99 -22.84
C HIS A 33 -11.45 3.73 -22.13
N MET A 34 -11.03 3.84 -20.87
CA MET A 34 -10.59 2.73 -20.05
C MET A 34 -11.72 1.76 -19.72
N LEU A 35 -12.91 2.29 -19.40
CA LEU A 35 -14.11 1.48 -19.18
C LEU A 35 -14.52 0.74 -20.45
N TYR A 36 -14.38 1.38 -21.62
CA TYR A 36 -14.62 0.72 -22.91
C TYR A 36 -13.61 -0.40 -23.14
N PHE A 37 -12.32 -0.12 -23.00
CA PHE A 37 -11.25 -1.10 -23.16
C PHE A 37 -11.41 -2.28 -22.18
N TRP A 38 -11.75 -2.00 -20.94
CA TRP A 38 -12.01 -3.03 -19.93
C TRP A 38 -13.22 -3.90 -20.29
N LYS A 39 -14.31 -3.30 -20.74
CA LYS A 39 -15.52 -4.03 -21.15
C LYS A 39 -15.30 -4.92 -22.39
N GLU A 40 -14.50 -4.45 -23.33
CA GLU A 40 -14.30 -5.15 -24.61
C GLU A 40 -13.14 -6.16 -24.55
N ALA A 41 -12.04 -5.82 -23.84
CA ALA A 41 -10.82 -6.61 -23.83
C ALA A 41 -10.70 -7.55 -22.63
N LEU A 42 -11.28 -7.16 -21.49
CA LEU A 42 -11.15 -7.86 -20.21
C LEU A 42 -12.48 -8.33 -19.64
N ALA A 43 -13.58 -8.13 -20.38
CA ALA A 43 -14.88 -8.58 -19.91
C ALA A 43 -14.82 -10.08 -19.54
N PRO A 44 -15.13 -10.42 -18.28
CA PRO A 44 -15.19 -11.81 -17.88
C PRO A 44 -16.22 -12.53 -18.76
N SER A 45 -16.01 -13.80 -18.98
CA SER A 45 -16.95 -14.66 -19.72
C SER A 45 -18.37 -14.66 -19.11
N ASN A 46 -18.49 -14.22 -17.86
CA ASN A 46 -19.74 -13.95 -17.16
C ASN A 46 -19.58 -12.65 -16.34
N PRO A 47 -20.32 -11.54 -16.68
CA PRO A 47 -20.26 -10.28 -15.92
C PRO A 47 -20.67 -10.38 -14.46
N ASP A 48 -21.42 -11.43 -14.09
CA ASP A 48 -21.86 -11.68 -12.72
C ASP A 48 -20.75 -12.28 -11.83
N ASP A 49 -19.64 -12.72 -12.41
CA ASP A 49 -18.54 -13.37 -11.69
C ASP A 49 -17.52 -12.37 -11.13
N ILE A 50 -17.52 -11.11 -11.56
CA ILE A 50 -16.64 -10.07 -10.98
C ILE A 50 -17.46 -9.15 -10.08
N ARG A 51 -17.35 -9.38 -8.79
CA ARG A 51 -17.85 -8.47 -7.80
C ARG A 51 -16.71 -7.56 -7.35
N LEU A 52 -16.63 -6.36 -7.93
CA LEU A 52 -15.71 -5.34 -7.50
C LEU A 52 -15.93 -5.02 -6.01
N ILE A 53 -14.89 -5.13 -5.22
CA ILE A 53 -14.92 -4.83 -3.79
C ILE A 53 -14.65 -3.35 -3.62
N LEU A 54 -15.59 -2.64 -2.99
CA LEU A 54 -15.57 -1.19 -2.78
C LEU A 54 -15.97 -0.89 -1.34
N TYR A 55 -15.47 0.20 -0.81
CA TYR A 55 -16.11 0.86 0.32
C TYR A 55 -17.51 1.34 -0.05
N SER A 56 -18.39 1.46 0.95
CA SER A 56 -19.54 2.34 0.80
C SER A 56 -19.03 3.80 0.79
N GLU A 57 -19.76 4.70 0.15
CA GLU A 57 -19.43 6.13 0.15
C GLU A 57 -19.19 6.68 1.57
N GLN A 58 -19.99 6.20 2.54
CA GLN A 58 -19.84 6.60 3.94
C GLN A 58 -18.55 6.06 4.56
N ASP A 59 -18.24 4.76 4.41
CA ASP A 59 -17.02 4.16 4.95
C ASP A 59 -15.79 4.82 4.34
N GLU A 60 -15.79 5.09 3.03
CA GLU A 60 -14.69 5.75 2.33
C GLU A 60 -14.42 7.16 2.87
N ASN A 61 -15.48 7.97 3.01
CA ASN A 61 -15.36 9.31 3.58
C ASN A 61 -14.81 9.28 5.01
N GLU A 62 -15.28 8.36 5.84
CA GLU A 62 -14.79 8.21 7.22
C GLU A 62 -13.32 7.76 7.26
N VAL A 63 -12.89 6.86 6.37
CA VAL A 63 -11.47 6.46 6.24
C VAL A 63 -10.61 7.63 5.78
N ILE A 64 -11.08 8.42 4.80
CA ILE A 64 -10.37 9.63 4.33
C ILE A 64 -10.18 10.63 5.49
N GLU A 65 -11.20 10.86 6.30
CA GLU A 65 -11.08 11.75 7.47
C GLU A 65 -10.10 11.19 8.50
N CYS A 66 -10.12 9.89 8.79
CA CYS A 66 -9.12 9.26 9.66
C CYS A 66 -7.69 9.44 9.12
N ILE A 67 -7.49 9.26 7.81
CA ILE A 67 -6.17 9.46 7.18
C ILE A 67 -5.71 10.91 7.35
N LYS A 68 -6.59 11.88 7.15
CA LYS A 68 -6.26 13.31 7.34
C LYS A 68 -5.93 13.64 8.79
N GLU A 69 -6.71 13.14 9.73
CA GLU A 69 -6.48 13.35 11.16
C GLU A 69 -5.14 12.73 11.63
N ASP A 70 -4.82 11.54 11.16
CA ASP A 70 -3.65 10.78 11.60
C ASP A 70 -2.37 11.13 10.86
N PHE A 71 -2.46 11.31 9.53
CA PHE A 71 -1.29 11.48 8.68
C PHE A 71 -1.20 12.86 8.02
N GLY A 72 -2.27 13.64 8.02
CA GLY A 72 -2.32 15.01 7.52
C GLY A 72 -3.10 15.19 6.24
N GLU A 73 -3.37 16.46 5.92
CA GLU A 73 -4.17 16.84 4.76
C GLU A 73 -3.50 16.46 3.45
N PHE A 74 -4.30 16.03 2.48
CA PHE A 74 -3.87 15.72 1.12
C PHE A 74 -4.91 16.19 0.09
N GLN A 75 -4.45 16.45 -1.13
CA GLN A 75 -5.28 16.82 -2.27
C GLN A 75 -5.03 15.90 -3.46
N ASN A 76 -3.87 15.24 -3.48
CA ASN A 76 -3.47 14.36 -4.56
C ASN A 76 -3.75 12.91 -4.19
N VAL A 77 -4.43 12.23 -5.08
CA VAL A 77 -4.74 10.79 -4.97
C VAL A 77 -4.36 10.13 -6.28
N LEU A 78 -3.61 9.05 -6.19
CA LEU A 78 -3.36 8.19 -7.33
C LEU A 78 -4.57 7.25 -7.48
N HIS A 79 -5.48 7.63 -8.38
CA HIS A 79 -6.70 6.88 -8.62
C HIS A 79 -6.47 5.64 -9.48
N GLU A 80 -7.08 4.54 -9.09
CA GLU A 80 -7.15 3.34 -9.92
C GLU A 80 -8.35 3.43 -10.85
N VAL A 81 -8.10 3.49 -12.16
CA VAL A 81 -9.16 3.68 -13.16
C VAL A 81 -9.90 2.40 -13.50
N ALA A 82 -9.22 1.26 -13.42
CA ALA A 82 -9.81 -0.04 -13.67
C ALA A 82 -9.27 -1.08 -12.70
N SER A 83 -10.15 -1.76 -12.01
CA SER A 83 -9.81 -2.85 -11.09
C SER A 83 -10.71 -4.05 -11.37
N ALA A 84 -10.13 -5.23 -11.39
CA ALA A 84 -10.89 -6.47 -11.58
C ALA A 84 -11.33 -7.11 -10.25
N ASP A 85 -10.82 -6.62 -9.14
CA ASP A 85 -11.00 -7.23 -7.81
C ASP A 85 -11.40 -6.18 -6.76
N ILE A 86 -10.44 -5.51 -6.15
CA ILE A 86 -10.63 -4.45 -5.17
C ILE A 86 -10.23 -3.10 -5.78
N HIS A 87 -11.08 -2.09 -5.63
CA HIS A 87 -10.71 -0.73 -6.03
C HIS A 87 -9.76 -0.13 -4.99
N LEU A 88 -8.61 0.33 -5.46
CA LEU A 88 -7.53 0.71 -4.57
C LEU A 88 -6.87 2.01 -5.01
N ASP A 89 -7.19 3.07 -4.34
CA ASP A 89 -6.55 4.37 -4.50
C ASP A 89 -5.36 4.52 -3.54
N VAL A 90 -4.46 5.46 -3.83
CA VAL A 90 -3.36 5.82 -2.94
C VAL A 90 -3.35 7.33 -2.70
N ALA A 91 -3.62 7.73 -1.47
CA ALA A 91 -3.47 9.12 -1.04
C ALA A 91 -1.99 9.48 -0.93
N LEU A 92 -1.65 10.69 -1.42
CA LEU A 92 -0.32 11.26 -1.31
C LEU A 92 -0.35 12.44 -0.34
N ILE A 93 0.07 12.18 0.90
CA ILE A 93 0.15 13.20 1.94
C ILE A 93 1.53 13.88 1.84
N PRO A 94 1.59 15.19 1.54
CA PRO A 94 2.85 15.89 1.30
C PRO A 94 3.62 16.15 2.60
N PRO A 95 4.93 16.45 2.50
CA PRO A 95 5.71 16.98 3.60
C PRO A 95 5.05 18.22 4.23
N GLN A 96 5.21 18.39 5.53
CA GLN A 96 4.69 19.52 6.31
C GLN A 96 5.83 20.20 7.09
N GLU A 97 5.55 21.32 7.75
CA GLU A 97 6.60 22.07 8.49
C GLU A 97 7.30 21.23 9.56
N ASP A 98 6.58 20.27 10.15
CA ASP A 98 7.04 19.37 11.22
C ASP A 98 7.43 17.97 10.70
N ARG A 99 7.24 17.70 9.41
CA ARG A 99 7.42 16.36 8.80
C ARG A 99 8.01 16.46 7.39
N ASP A 100 9.30 16.24 7.27
CA ASP A 100 10.03 16.32 5.99
C ASP A 100 10.01 14.99 5.23
N TYR A 101 8.80 14.43 5.03
CA TYR A 101 8.58 13.20 4.26
C TYR A 101 7.17 13.12 3.69
N TYR A 102 7.01 12.35 2.62
CA TYR A 102 5.70 11.95 2.11
C TYR A 102 5.16 10.75 2.88
N THR A 103 3.83 10.73 3.08
CA THR A 103 3.12 9.52 3.49
C THR A 103 2.23 9.07 2.35
N LEU A 104 2.41 7.84 1.91
CA LEU A 104 1.49 7.15 1.00
C LEU A 104 0.52 6.32 1.84
N CYS A 105 -0.77 6.40 1.55
CA CYS A 105 -1.77 5.60 2.25
C CYS A 105 -2.77 5.02 1.24
N THR A 106 -3.04 3.73 1.33
CA THR A 106 -4.10 3.11 0.52
C THR A 106 -5.48 3.59 0.96
N ILE A 107 -6.43 3.65 0.03
CA ILE A 107 -7.85 3.85 0.26
C ILE A 107 -8.57 2.76 -0.52
N GLY A 108 -9.25 1.86 0.17
CA GLY A 108 -9.98 0.77 -0.45
C GLY A 108 -9.59 -0.63 0.01
N ALA A 109 -8.37 -0.83 0.54
CA ALA A 109 -7.93 -2.13 1.03
C ALA A 109 -8.84 -2.68 2.14
N GLY A 110 -9.25 -1.82 3.05
CA GLY A 110 -10.17 -2.16 4.14
C GLY A 110 -11.63 -2.35 3.71
N ALA A 111 -11.96 -2.23 2.41
CA ALA A 111 -13.25 -2.70 1.90
C ALA A 111 -13.33 -4.24 1.89
N TYR A 112 -12.17 -4.91 1.73
CA TYR A 112 -12.07 -6.37 1.80
C TYR A 112 -11.96 -6.84 3.24
N ARG A 113 -12.79 -7.83 3.58
CA ARG A 113 -12.74 -8.49 4.87
C ARG A 113 -11.78 -9.67 4.80
N MET A 114 -10.66 -9.56 5.50
CA MET A 114 -9.70 -10.67 5.64
C MET A 114 -10.30 -11.82 6.46
N ASP A 115 -10.02 -13.05 6.06
CA ASP A 115 -10.50 -14.25 6.78
C ASP A 115 -9.53 -14.60 7.91
N ILE A 116 -9.81 -14.06 9.10
CA ILE A 116 -9.04 -14.32 10.32
C ILE A 116 -9.86 -15.23 11.24
N GLU A 117 -9.31 -16.36 11.63
CA GLU A 117 -9.94 -17.26 12.59
C GLU A 117 -10.33 -16.51 13.86
N ARG A 118 -11.57 -16.72 14.32
CA ARG A 118 -12.14 -15.99 15.46
C ARG A 118 -11.28 -16.06 16.72
N GLU A 119 -10.68 -17.23 16.99
CA GLU A 119 -9.82 -17.47 18.14
C GLU A 119 -8.58 -16.59 18.08
N ILE A 120 -7.90 -16.54 16.93
CA ILE A 120 -6.70 -15.70 16.67
C ILE A 120 -7.08 -14.24 16.80
N ARG A 121 -8.16 -13.82 16.14
CA ARG A 121 -8.63 -12.44 16.17
C ARG A 121 -8.91 -11.97 17.60
N THR A 122 -9.58 -12.81 18.40
CA THR A 122 -9.91 -12.46 19.78
C THR A 122 -8.68 -12.44 20.68
N GLN A 123 -7.79 -13.43 20.53
CA GLN A 123 -6.58 -13.55 21.35
C GLN A 123 -5.61 -12.37 21.13
N TYR A 124 -5.47 -11.90 19.88
CA TYR A 124 -4.50 -10.88 19.53
C TYR A 124 -5.13 -9.51 19.22
N HIS A 125 -6.44 -9.35 19.44
CA HIS A 125 -7.19 -8.13 19.19
C HIS A 125 -7.02 -7.58 17.77
N LEU A 126 -7.01 -8.47 16.77
CA LEU A 126 -6.82 -8.12 15.37
C LEU A 126 -8.10 -7.60 14.74
N SER A 127 -7.97 -6.74 13.73
CA SER A 127 -9.05 -6.38 12.83
C SER A 127 -9.00 -7.20 11.54
N GLU A 128 -10.18 -7.47 10.98
CA GLU A 128 -10.37 -8.08 9.66
C GLU A 128 -10.21 -7.07 8.51
N TYR A 129 -9.93 -5.79 8.83
CA TYR A 129 -9.85 -4.69 7.87
C TYR A 129 -8.58 -3.88 8.11
N ALA A 130 -7.88 -3.55 7.03
CA ALA A 130 -6.64 -2.77 7.11
C ALA A 130 -6.45 -1.87 5.89
N GLU A 131 -5.80 -0.73 6.10
CA GLU A 131 -5.13 0.08 5.09
C GLU A 131 -3.62 0.02 5.30
N TYR A 132 -2.87 0.33 4.25
CA TYR A 132 -1.41 0.21 4.26
C TYR A 132 -0.76 1.54 3.96
N ILE A 133 0.36 1.81 4.64
CA ILE A 133 1.11 3.06 4.46
C ILE A 133 2.58 2.79 4.16
N MET A 134 3.20 3.75 3.48
CA MET A 134 4.66 3.86 3.33
C MET A 134 5.08 5.31 3.50
N TYR A 135 6.28 5.51 4.04
CA TYR A 135 6.89 6.83 4.15
C TYR A 135 8.01 6.95 3.12
N LEU A 136 8.07 8.08 2.42
CA LEU A 136 9.09 8.37 1.41
C LEU A 136 9.81 9.68 1.74
N PRO A 137 11.10 9.80 1.44
CA PRO A 137 11.83 11.06 1.54
C PRO A 137 11.11 12.20 0.79
N SER A 138 11.25 13.43 1.28
CA SER A 138 10.62 14.63 0.69
C SER A 138 11.12 14.96 -0.72
N ASP A 139 12.29 14.44 -1.11
CA ASP A 139 12.87 14.56 -2.45
C ASP A 139 12.46 13.42 -3.40
N TRP A 140 11.54 12.53 -2.98
CA TRP A 140 11.02 11.47 -3.86
C TRP A 140 10.30 12.07 -5.06
N LYS A 141 10.63 11.56 -6.24
CA LYS A 141 10.05 12.07 -7.49
C LYS A 141 8.67 11.47 -7.70
N LEU A 142 7.65 12.32 -7.62
CA LEU A 142 6.23 11.95 -7.72
C LEU A 142 5.54 12.58 -8.92
N ASP A 143 6.29 13.22 -9.83
CA ASP A 143 5.73 13.70 -11.09
C ASP A 143 5.45 12.53 -12.05
N ASN A 144 4.58 12.76 -13.02
CA ASN A 144 4.10 11.73 -13.94
C ASN A 144 5.20 11.03 -14.72
N GLU A 145 6.20 11.79 -15.17
CA GLU A 145 7.31 11.26 -15.97
C GLU A 145 8.18 10.35 -15.09
N SER A 146 8.46 10.81 -13.88
CA SER A 146 9.26 10.04 -12.91
C SER A 146 8.58 8.77 -12.44
N LEU A 147 7.25 8.78 -12.27
CA LEU A 147 6.48 7.59 -11.88
C LEU A 147 6.34 6.54 -13.01
N MET A 148 6.74 6.85 -14.22
CA MET A 148 6.89 5.84 -15.29
C MET A 148 8.16 4.98 -15.13
N ASP A 149 9.08 5.42 -14.27
CA ASP A 149 10.29 4.67 -13.93
C ASP A 149 10.05 3.84 -12.68
N GLU A 150 10.33 2.55 -12.77
CA GLU A 150 10.18 1.60 -11.64
C GLU A 150 11.02 2.02 -10.43
N ALA A 151 12.14 2.70 -10.63
CA ALA A 151 12.95 3.27 -9.56
C ALA A 151 12.18 4.26 -8.65
N ASN A 152 11.10 4.85 -9.15
CA ASN A 152 10.23 5.75 -8.38
C ASN A 152 8.86 5.11 -8.05
N TYR A 153 8.40 4.17 -8.88
CA TYR A 153 7.04 3.60 -8.74
C TYR A 153 6.95 2.41 -7.81
N TRP A 154 8.04 1.69 -7.56
CA TRP A 154 8.02 0.46 -6.76
C TRP A 154 7.30 0.57 -5.38
N PRO A 155 7.30 1.73 -4.65
CA PRO A 155 6.57 1.83 -3.39
C PRO A 155 5.05 1.73 -3.59
N PHE A 156 4.54 2.30 -4.67
CA PHE A 156 3.12 2.21 -5.04
C PHE A 156 2.74 0.78 -5.42
N ARG A 157 3.59 0.11 -6.20
CA ARG A 157 3.41 -1.29 -6.56
C ARG A 157 3.42 -2.18 -5.32
N LEU A 158 4.37 -1.95 -4.41
CA LEU A 158 4.45 -2.70 -3.16
C LEU A 158 3.19 -2.49 -2.30
N LEU A 159 2.73 -1.25 -2.13
CA LEU A 159 1.47 -0.93 -1.44
C LEU A 159 0.28 -1.68 -2.04
N LYS A 160 0.10 -1.56 -3.35
CA LYS A 160 -1.04 -2.16 -4.06
C LYS A 160 -1.03 -3.69 -4.03
N ASN A 161 0.14 -4.30 -4.20
CA ASN A 161 0.28 -5.75 -4.12
C ASN A 161 0.04 -6.26 -2.70
N THR A 162 0.59 -5.58 -1.68
CA THR A 162 0.36 -5.94 -0.28
C THR A 162 -1.13 -5.86 0.06
N ALA A 163 -1.81 -4.79 -0.36
CA ALA A 163 -3.23 -4.60 -0.10
C ALA A 163 -4.13 -5.70 -0.73
N ARG A 164 -3.71 -6.26 -1.87
CA ARG A 164 -4.43 -7.33 -2.57
C ARG A 164 -4.07 -8.75 -2.12
N LEU A 165 -2.92 -8.90 -1.47
CA LEU A 165 -2.42 -10.23 -1.12
C LEU A 165 -3.43 -11.06 -0.31
N PRO A 166 -4.11 -10.52 0.72
CA PRO A 166 -5.13 -11.28 1.45
C PRO A 166 -6.24 -11.83 0.56
N LEU A 167 -6.69 -11.04 -0.43
CA LEU A 167 -7.71 -11.46 -1.38
C LEU A 167 -7.19 -12.56 -2.32
N TRP A 168 -5.97 -12.40 -2.84
CA TRP A 168 -5.40 -13.34 -3.81
C TRP A 168 -5.03 -14.69 -3.21
N THR A 169 -4.69 -14.69 -1.92
CA THR A 169 -4.21 -15.89 -1.21
C THR A 169 -5.22 -16.44 -0.21
N GLU A 170 -6.42 -15.85 -0.13
CA GLU A 170 -7.45 -16.21 0.86
C GLU A 170 -6.87 -16.24 2.29
N SER A 171 -6.09 -15.22 2.62
CA SER A 171 -5.36 -15.14 3.89
C SER A 171 -5.58 -13.79 4.59
N TRP A 172 -4.73 -13.49 5.53
CA TRP A 172 -4.78 -12.23 6.28
C TRP A 172 -3.37 -11.69 6.55
N LEU A 173 -3.31 -10.37 6.72
CA LEU A 173 -2.08 -9.65 7.03
C LEU A 173 -2.26 -8.82 8.30
N THR A 174 -1.21 -8.78 9.11
CA THR A 174 -1.12 -7.93 10.30
C THR A 174 0.33 -7.65 10.65
N MET A 175 0.54 -6.83 11.67
CA MET A 175 1.86 -6.52 12.21
C MET A 175 2.72 -7.77 12.45
N GLY A 176 3.98 -7.71 12.06
CA GLY A 176 4.96 -8.79 12.15
C GLY A 176 4.96 -9.77 10.98
N HIS A 177 3.96 -9.72 10.09
CA HIS A 177 4.00 -10.49 8.85
C HIS A 177 5.07 -9.93 7.91
N THR A 178 5.72 -10.81 7.19
CA THR A 178 6.74 -10.47 6.19
C THR A 178 6.31 -10.95 4.82
N LEU A 179 6.68 -10.17 3.81
CA LEU A 179 6.38 -10.40 2.41
C LEU A 179 7.71 -10.36 1.65
N GLY A 180 7.92 -11.28 0.74
CA GLY A 180 9.10 -11.32 -0.12
C GLY A 180 8.71 -11.19 -1.59
N THR A 181 9.67 -10.83 -2.42
CA THR A 181 9.53 -10.88 -3.87
C THR A 181 9.68 -12.32 -4.37
N GLU A 182 9.12 -12.59 -5.55
CA GLU A 182 9.44 -13.84 -6.25
C GLU A 182 10.94 -13.87 -6.56
N GLU A 183 11.57 -15.04 -6.43
CA GLU A 183 12.99 -15.26 -6.73
C GLU A 183 13.99 -14.42 -5.90
N GLY A 184 13.51 -13.62 -4.95
CA GLY A 184 14.39 -12.78 -4.09
C GLY A 184 14.96 -11.53 -4.77
N GLU A 185 14.41 -11.13 -5.91
CA GLU A 185 14.81 -9.91 -6.62
C GLU A 185 14.48 -8.66 -5.79
N PRO A 186 15.33 -7.61 -5.81
CA PRO A 186 15.05 -6.37 -5.10
C PRO A 186 13.83 -5.65 -5.68
N TYR A 187 13.13 -4.88 -4.86
CA TYR A 187 12.01 -4.04 -5.31
C TYR A 187 12.41 -3.01 -6.38
N SER A 188 13.67 -2.56 -6.33
CA SER A 188 14.31 -1.69 -7.29
C SER A 188 15.81 -1.95 -7.29
N GLU A 189 16.48 -1.77 -8.44
CA GLU A 189 17.94 -1.95 -8.59
C GLU A 189 18.75 -1.00 -7.69
N GLU A 190 18.14 0.13 -7.26
CA GLU A 190 18.80 1.13 -6.42
C GLU A 190 18.84 0.74 -4.93
N TYR A 191 18.06 -0.27 -4.50
CA TYR A 191 17.90 -0.64 -3.10
C TYR A 191 18.12 -2.12 -2.86
N PRO A 192 18.70 -2.50 -1.71
CA PRO A 192 18.95 -3.90 -1.38
C PRO A 192 17.69 -4.63 -0.83
N TYR A 193 16.54 -3.97 -0.87
CA TYR A 193 15.32 -4.48 -0.24
C TYR A 193 14.57 -5.41 -1.19
N ASN A 194 14.42 -6.65 -0.81
CA ASN A 194 13.66 -7.68 -1.51
C ASN A 194 12.55 -8.29 -0.65
N ASN A 195 12.42 -7.81 0.58
CA ASN A 195 11.41 -8.21 1.53
C ASN A 195 10.83 -6.96 2.21
N SER A 196 9.69 -7.13 2.86
CA SER A 196 9.08 -6.11 3.72
C SER A 196 8.47 -6.75 4.96
N ILE A 197 8.33 -5.95 6.00
CA ILE A 197 7.63 -6.32 7.23
C ILE A 197 6.53 -5.30 7.51
N LEU A 198 5.39 -5.79 7.97
CA LEU A 198 4.31 -4.93 8.46
C LEU A 198 4.57 -4.54 9.91
N ILE A 199 4.55 -3.25 10.17
CA ILE A 199 4.73 -2.69 11.52
C ILE A 199 3.63 -1.66 11.81
N TYR A 200 3.57 -1.17 13.04
CA TYR A 200 2.72 -0.02 13.37
C TYR A 200 3.20 1.25 12.65
N PRO A 201 2.29 2.19 12.32
CA PRO A 201 2.69 3.49 11.80
C PRO A 201 3.67 4.20 12.77
N ALA A 202 4.69 4.84 12.22
CA ALA A 202 5.53 5.72 13.00
C ALA A 202 4.92 7.14 13.06
N PRO A 203 5.18 7.92 14.12
CA PRO A 203 5.92 7.53 15.31
C PRO A 203 5.17 6.49 16.14
N PHE A 204 5.86 5.52 16.73
CA PHE A 204 5.30 4.48 17.60
C PHE A 204 4.82 5.09 18.93
N VAL A 205 3.87 5.99 18.86
CA VAL A 205 3.34 6.66 20.05
C VAL A 205 2.32 5.72 20.69
N ALA A 206 2.65 5.22 21.84
CA ALA A 206 1.83 4.30 22.63
C ALA A 206 0.43 4.84 23.01
N THR A 207 0.13 6.08 22.65
CA THR A 207 -1.13 6.79 22.97
C THR A 207 -2.04 6.98 21.75
N ARG A 208 -1.57 6.70 20.52
CA ARG A 208 -2.38 6.76 19.31
C ARG A 208 -2.99 5.40 19.03
N GLU A 209 -4.29 5.36 18.95
CA GLU A 209 -4.96 4.20 18.40
C GLU A 209 -4.76 4.24 16.88
N ASP A 210 -3.86 3.42 16.33
CA ASP A 210 -3.66 3.25 14.87
C ASP A 210 -4.89 2.60 14.24
N LYS A 211 -6.06 3.13 14.57
CA LYS A 211 -7.39 2.57 14.30
C LYS A 211 -8.34 3.64 13.86
N CYS A 212 -9.01 3.37 12.76
CA CYS A 212 -10.16 4.12 12.32
C CYS A 212 -11.43 3.31 12.62
N ASN A 213 -12.26 3.79 13.53
CA ASN A 213 -13.52 3.14 13.88
C ASN A 213 -14.65 3.74 13.04
N LEU A 214 -15.18 2.97 12.10
CA LEU A 214 -16.23 3.42 11.19
C LEU A 214 -17.62 3.29 11.85
N SER A 215 -18.54 4.16 11.47
CA SER A 215 -19.92 4.11 11.92
C SER A 215 -20.65 2.83 11.50
N SER A 216 -20.18 2.14 10.45
CA SER A 216 -20.63 0.82 10.04
C SER A 216 -20.26 -0.30 11.01
N GLY A 217 -19.44 -0.02 12.02
CA GLY A 217 -18.94 -0.99 13.00
C GLY A 217 -17.65 -1.70 12.59
N LYS A 218 -17.07 -1.35 11.44
CA LYS A 218 -15.74 -1.81 11.06
C LYS A 218 -14.66 -1.03 11.82
N THR A 219 -13.55 -1.69 12.10
CA THR A 219 -12.34 -1.02 12.60
C THR A 219 -11.24 -1.25 11.56
N ILE A 220 -10.74 -0.18 10.97
CA ILE A 220 -9.62 -0.23 10.02
C ILE A 220 -8.33 -0.06 10.81
N LEU A 221 -7.36 -0.98 10.65
CA LEU A 221 -6.01 -0.81 11.15
C LEU A 221 -5.11 -0.26 10.04
N PHE A 222 -4.20 0.64 10.39
CA PHE A 222 -3.16 1.10 9.47
C PHE A 222 -1.88 0.30 9.71
N HIS A 223 -1.32 -0.27 8.65
CA HIS A 223 -0.06 -1.00 8.71
C HIS A 223 1.00 -0.33 7.87
N HIS A 224 2.14 0.01 8.48
CA HIS A 224 3.29 0.52 7.76
C HIS A 224 4.07 -0.65 7.13
N ILE A 225 4.30 -0.57 5.83
CA ILE A 225 5.15 -1.51 5.08
C ILE A 225 6.59 -1.00 5.14
N LEU A 226 7.42 -1.65 5.94
CA LEU A 226 8.83 -1.33 6.07
C LEU A 226 9.66 -2.28 5.20
N PRO A 227 10.37 -1.77 4.17
CA PRO A 227 11.27 -2.60 3.38
C PRO A 227 12.45 -3.12 4.22
N ILE A 228 12.75 -4.39 4.05
CA ILE A 228 13.85 -5.08 4.73
C ILE A 228 14.69 -5.90 3.74
N THR A 229 15.93 -6.17 4.12
CA THR A 229 16.84 -7.01 3.34
C THR A 229 16.60 -8.50 3.61
N GLN A 230 17.21 -9.37 2.81
CA GLN A 230 17.19 -10.80 3.04
C GLN A 230 17.84 -11.18 4.37
N GLU A 231 18.95 -10.52 4.74
CA GLU A 231 19.61 -10.76 6.03
C GLU A 231 18.74 -10.37 7.24
N GLU A 232 17.98 -9.29 7.10
CA GLU A 232 17.04 -8.83 8.14
C GLU A 232 15.86 -9.81 8.27
N LEU A 233 15.38 -10.37 7.17
CA LEU A 233 14.37 -11.42 7.19
C LEU A 233 14.88 -12.68 7.89
N GLU A 234 16.09 -13.14 7.56
CA GLU A 234 16.73 -14.29 8.20
C GLU A 234 16.91 -14.06 9.71
N PHE A 235 17.41 -12.89 10.08
CA PHE A 235 17.53 -12.50 11.48
C PHE A 235 16.19 -12.52 12.22
N LYS A 236 15.12 -11.99 11.59
CA LYS A 236 13.75 -12.01 12.14
C LYS A 236 13.25 -13.45 12.34
N ASN A 237 13.52 -14.33 11.38
CA ASN A 237 13.08 -15.72 11.46
C ASN A 237 13.77 -16.50 12.59
N GLU A 238 15.01 -16.16 12.89
CA GLU A 238 15.76 -16.78 13.99
C GLU A 238 15.43 -16.16 15.36
N ASN A 239 15.21 -14.85 15.44
CA ASN A 239 15.17 -14.10 16.70
C ASN A 239 13.81 -13.46 17.00
N GLY A 240 12.89 -13.47 16.03
CA GLY A 240 11.55 -12.90 16.16
C GLY A 240 11.46 -11.42 15.77
N THR A 241 10.23 -10.95 15.58
CA THR A 241 9.92 -9.59 15.12
C THR A 241 10.44 -8.52 16.08
N ALA A 242 10.29 -8.72 17.40
CA ALA A 242 10.71 -7.73 18.37
C ALA A 242 12.24 -7.48 18.31
N ALA A 243 13.04 -8.55 18.20
CA ALA A 243 14.49 -8.45 18.08
C ALA A 243 14.90 -7.75 16.77
N LEU A 244 14.19 -7.99 15.66
CA LEU A 244 14.43 -7.27 14.41
C LEU A 244 14.16 -5.77 14.59
N LEU A 245 13.03 -5.41 15.19
CA LEU A 245 12.66 -4.01 15.39
C LEU A 245 13.63 -3.28 16.32
N GLU A 246 14.11 -3.94 17.39
CA GLU A 246 15.18 -3.39 18.25
C GLU A 246 16.50 -3.18 17.50
N ARG A 247 16.80 -4.02 16.52
CA ARG A 247 18.00 -3.87 15.67
C ARG A 247 17.86 -2.73 14.67
N ILE A 248 16.69 -2.59 14.02
CA ILE A 248 16.41 -1.51 13.06
C ILE A 248 16.25 -0.18 13.77
N PHE A 249 15.57 -0.16 14.91
CA PHE A 249 15.27 1.03 15.71
C PHE A 249 15.97 0.94 17.08
N PRO A 250 17.29 1.14 17.15
CA PRO A 250 18.01 1.06 18.41
C PRO A 250 17.48 2.12 19.39
N LYS A 251 17.52 1.80 20.68
CA LYS A 251 16.98 2.66 21.73
C LYS A 251 17.58 4.08 21.66
N GLY A 252 16.71 5.08 21.57
CA GLY A 252 17.07 6.49 21.53
C GLY A 252 17.33 7.05 20.12
N CYS A 253 17.12 6.25 19.04
CA CYS A 253 17.06 6.79 17.68
C CYS A 253 15.74 7.53 17.44
N ASP A 254 15.74 8.42 16.47
CA ASP A 254 14.51 8.88 15.86
C ASP A 254 14.06 7.83 14.83
N GLU A 255 12.89 7.25 15.03
CA GLU A 255 12.38 6.17 14.19
C GLU A 255 12.08 6.64 12.77
N MET A 256 11.59 7.88 12.61
CA MET A 256 11.34 8.45 11.29
C MET A 256 12.64 8.73 10.55
N ASP A 257 13.67 9.22 11.23
CA ASP A 257 14.98 9.39 10.61
C ASP A 257 15.54 8.07 10.09
N VAL A 258 15.35 6.97 10.83
CA VAL A 258 15.77 5.63 10.39
C VAL A 258 14.95 5.19 9.17
N ILE A 259 13.63 5.32 9.20
CA ILE A 259 12.75 4.92 8.10
C ILE A 259 13.08 5.71 6.83
N ILE A 260 13.21 7.02 6.93
CA ILE A 260 13.50 7.89 5.79
C ILE A 260 14.92 7.65 5.26
N SER A 261 15.92 7.46 6.14
CA SER A 261 17.30 7.20 5.72
C SER A 261 17.45 5.89 4.94
N ARG A 262 16.63 4.88 5.24
CA ARG A 262 16.59 3.61 4.48
C ARG A 262 16.22 3.79 3.02
N LEU A 263 15.43 4.82 2.71
CA LEU A 263 14.93 5.12 1.35
C LEU A 263 15.62 6.34 0.73
N LYS A 264 16.58 6.99 1.42
CA LYS A 264 17.39 8.04 0.82
C LYS A 264 18.30 7.45 -0.24
N ARG A 265 18.25 8.08 -1.40
CA ARG A 265 19.17 7.80 -2.49
C ARG A 265 20.48 8.51 -2.21
N GLU A 266 21.43 7.83 -1.57
CA GLU A 266 22.76 8.38 -1.36
C GLU A 266 23.48 8.51 -2.71
N GLY A 267 23.63 9.75 -3.15
CA GLY A 267 24.69 10.13 -4.07
C GLY A 267 24.54 9.67 -5.51
N ILE A 268 23.37 9.83 -6.15
CA ILE A 268 23.31 9.95 -7.61
C ILE A 268 23.56 11.43 -7.94
N SER A 269 24.84 11.81 -7.97
CA SER A 269 25.30 13.08 -8.55
C SER A 269 25.69 12.88 -10.02
#